data_f4488715d6dad315afce8291d4a712d2
#
_entry.id   f4488715d6dad315afce8291d4a712d2
#
_cell.length_a   1.000
_cell.length_b   1.000
_cell.length_c   1.000
_cell.angle_alpha   90.00
_cell.angle_beta   90.00
_cell.angle_gamma   90.00
#
_symmetry.space_group_name_H-M   'P 1'
#
loop_
_entity.id
_entity.type
_entity.pdbx_description
1 polymer ?
#
loop_
_entity_poly.entity_id
_entity_poly.type
_entity_poly.pdbx_seq_one_letter_code
_entity_poly.pdbx_strand_id
1 'polypeptide(L)'
;HTLDLNALVADVLHLYGAETAQVPVEAELDPRCPAISGDAQQLRQVVHNLLQNAQDATQQAAEQGGVPPPPVRISTRWSASAQRVRLTVSDCGPGFPPHILQRAFEPYVTTKPRGTGLGLAVVKKIADEHRARIDLVNRVEDGVVKGAQVSLSFAPESAVAL
;
A
#
# COMPACT_ATOMS: atom_id res chain seq x y z
N HIS A 1 -16.93 10.98 6.38
CA HIS A 1 -16.99 12.00 5.32
C HIS A 1 -16.75 11.36 3.97
N THR A 2 -17.35 11.95 2.95
CA THR A 2 -17.16 11.53 1.56
C THR A 2 -15.77 11.94 1.07
N LEU A 3 -15.06 11.04 0.42
CA LEU A 3 -13.77 11.40 -0.17
C LEU A 3 -13.52 10.64 -1.46
N ASP A 4 -12.72 11.26 -2.32
CA ASP A 4 -12.21 10.68 -3.56
C ASP A 4 -10.83 10.10 -3.28
N LEU A 5 -10.73 8.78 -3.27
CA LEU A 5 -9.47 8.10 -2.96
C LEU A 5 -8.38 8.44 -4.00
N ASN A 6 -8.75 8.54 -5.28
CA ASN A 6 -7.77 8.89 -6.32
C ASN A 6 -7.16 10.28 -6.06
N ALA A 7 -7.98 11.26 -5.70
CA ALA A 7 -7.49 12.59 -5.38
C ALA A 7 -6.57 12.59 -4.17
N LEU A 8 -6.91 11.82 -3.15
CA LEU A 8 -6.10 11.67 -1.95
C LEU A 8 -4.74 11.04 -2.28
N VAL A 9 -4.74 9.98 -3.07
CA VAL A 9 -3.49 9.33 -3.52
C VAL A 9 -2.64 10.31 -4.31
N ALA A 10 -3.25 11.05 -5.23
CA ALA A 10 -2.52 12.05 -6.03
C ALA A 10 -1.87 13.12 -5.14
N ASP A 11 -2.58 13.59 -4.11
CA ASP A 11 -2.06 14.57 -3.17
C ASP A 11 -0.83 14.02 -2.42
N VAL A 12 -0.90 12.80 -1.94
CA VAL A 12 0.24 12.18 -1.25
C VAL A 12 1.42 12.01 -2.20
N LEU A 13 1.18 11.56 -3.42
CA LEU A 13 2.24 11.39 -4.41
C LEU A 13 2.94 12.70 -4.75
N HIS A 14 2.21 13.81 -4.73
CA HIS A 14 2.79 15.13 -4.95
C HIS A 14 3.84 15.46 -3.89
N LEU A 15 3.59 15.05 -2.63
CA LEU A 15 4.56 15.21 -1.54
C LEU A 15 5.76 14.28 -1.68
N TYR A 16 5.59 13.14 -2.37
CA TYR A 16 6.67 12.21 -2.69
C TYR A 16 7.38 12.56 -3.99
N GLY A 17 7.21 13.79 -4.48
CA GLY A 17 7.76 14.24 -5.75
C GLY A 17 9.24 13.96 -5.91
N ALA A 18 9.75 14.20 -7.10
CA ALA A 18 11.05 13.77 -7.59
C ALA A 18 12.25 14.18 -6.72
N GLU A 19 12.07 15.10 -5.78
CA GLU A 19 13.15 15.67 -4.99
C GLU A 19 13.77 14.70 -3.98
N THR A 20 12.98 13.77 -3.46
CA THR A 20 13.43 12.89 -2.38
C THR A 20 13.37 11.42 -2.75
N ALA A 21 12.84 11.09 -3.93
CA ALA A 21 12.59 9.71 -4.29
C ALA A 21 13.85 9.03 -4.80
N GLN A 22 14.55 8.31 -3.93
CA GLN A 22 15.58 7.36 -4.34
C GLN A 22 14.96 6.20 -5.11
N VAL A 23 13.68 5.92 -4.84
CA VAL A 23 12.90 4.90 -5.53
C VAL A 23 11.71 5.60 -6.18
N PRO A 24 11.56 5.52 -7.51
CA PRO A 24 10.43 6.15 -8.18
C PRO A 24 9.12 5.47 -7.83
N VAL A 25 8.02 6.23 -7.92
CA VAL A 25 6.67 5.71 -7.69
C VAL A 25 5.86 5.93 -8.97
N GLU A 26 5.26 4.85 -9.46
CA GLU A 26 4.33 4.91 -10.59
C GLU A 26 2.91 4.71 -10.07
N ALA A 27 2.00 5.56 -10.55
CA ALA A 27 0.60 5.49 -10.15
C ALA A 27 -0.28 5.11 -11.34
N GLU A 28 -1.25 4.24 -11.08
CA GLU A 28 -2.27 3.88 -12.04
C GLU A 28 -3.62 3.97 -11.33
N LEU A 29 -4.32 5.08 -11.52
CA LEU A 29 -5.55 5.39 -10.81
C LEU A 29 -6.75 5.19 -11.74
N ASP A 30 -7.66 4.31 -11.32
CA ASP A 30 -8.86 3.98 -12.10
C ASP A 30 -9.90 5.11 -11.96
N PRO A 31 -10.23 5.84 -13.05
CA PRO A 31 -11.17 6.95 -12.96
C PRO A 31 -12.60 6.52 -12.66
N ARG A 32 -12.89 5.22 -12.72
CA ARG A 32 -14.23 4.69 -12.43
C ARG A 32 -14.48 4.50 -10.94
N CYS A 33 -13.47 4.67 -10.09
CA CYS A 33 -13.64 4.49 -8.65
C CYS A 33 -14.63 5.49 -8.08
N PRO A 34 -15.73 5.01 -7.46
CA PRO A 34 -16.67 5.92 -6.79
C PRO A 34 -16.07 6.44 -5.48
N ALA A 35 -16.70 7.47 -4.92
CA ALA A 35 -16.34 7.99 -3.62
C ALA A 35 -16.48 6.93 -2.53
N ILE A 36 -15.64 7.03 -1.53
CA ILE A 36 -15.73 6.19 -0.32
C ILE A 36 -15.99 7.10 0.88
N SER A 37 -16.40 6.49 1.99
CA SER A 37 -16.56 7.20 3.24
C SER A 37 -15.35 6.93 4.13
N GLY A 38 -14.75 7.97 4.68
CA GLY A 38 -13.59 7.78 5.54
C GLY A 38 -13.01 9.06 6.08
N ASP A 39 -11.92 8.91 6.81
CA ASP A 39 -11.14 10.01 7.37
C ASP A 39 -9.94 10.27 6.47
N ALA A 40 -9.92 11.43 5.82
CA ALA A 40 -8.88 11.76 4.85
C ALA A 40 -7.49 11.76 5.49
N GLN A 41 -7.35 12.26 6.72
CA GLN A 41 -6.06 12.29 7.39
C GLN A 41 -5.54 10.90 7.70
N GLN A 42 -6.40 10.02 8.18
CA GLN A 42 -6.02 8.63 8.46
C GLN A 42 -5.66 7.88 7.18
N LEU A 43 -6.43 8.07 6.11
CA LEU A 43 -6.15 7.40 4.85
C LEU A 43 -4.89 7.95 4.17
N ARG A 44 -4.56 9.23 4.34
CA ARG A 44 -3.25 9.75 3.92
C ARG A 44 -2.11 9.06 4.66
N GLN A 45 -2.29 8.81 5.95
CA GLN A 45 -1.29 8.08 6.72
C GLN A 45 -1.11 6.66 6.20
N VAL A 46 -2.20 5.99 5.83
CA VAL A 46 -2.14 4.66 5.22
C VAL A 46 -1.30 4.68 3.94
N VAL A 47 -1.61 5.59 3.03
CA VAL A 47 -0.88 5.69 1.76
C VAL A 47 0.59 5.99 2.01
N HIS A 48 0.88 6.95 2.90
CA HIS A 48 2.25 7.29 3.26
C HIS A 48 3.01 6.08 3.81
N ASN A 49 2.41 5.37 4.76
CA ASN A 49 3.07 4.22 5.38
C ASN A 49 3.32 3.09 4.38
N LEU A 50 2.35 2.82 3.50
CA LEU A 50 2.51 1.79 2.48
C LEU A 50 3.60 2.15 1.47
N LEU A 51 3.63 3.40 1.02
CA LEU A 51 4.66 3.86 0.09
C LEU A 51 6.05 3.83 0.73
N GLN A 52 6.16 4.28 1.98
CA GLN A 52 7.44 4.28 2.69
C GLN A 52 7.98 2.86 2.85
N ASN A 53 7.13 1.93 3.27
CA ASN A 53 7.52 0.54 3.41
C ASN A 53 7.96 -0.07 2.08
N ALA A 54 7.21 0.22 1.03
CA ALA A 54 7.51 -0.31 -0.30
C ALA A 54 8.83 0.26 -0.85
N GLN A 55 9.08 1.54 -0.66
CA GLN A 55 10.32 2.17 -1.09
C GLN A 55 11.52 1.62 -0.31
N ASP A 56 11.39 1.47 1.02
CA ASP A 56 12.45 0.90 1.85
C ASP A 56 12.81 -0.51 1.41
N ALA A 57 11.82 -1.35 1.17
CA ALA A 57 12.03 -2.73 0.74
C ALA A 57 12.69 -2.80 -0.64
N THR A 58 12.23 -1.98 -1.57
CA THR A 58 12.78 -1.93 -2.93
C THR A 58 14.22 -1.42 -2.91
N GLN A 59 14.50 -0.38 -2.12
CA GLN A 59 15.85 0.16 -1.98
C GLN A 59 16.81 -0.87 -1.40
N GLN A 60 16.38 -1.59 -0.37
CA GLN A 60 17.19 -2.63 0.25
C GLN A 60 17.59 -3.72 -0.76
N ALA A 61 16.63 -4.20 -1.54
CA ALA A 61 16.89 -5.22 -2.56
C ALA A 61 17.81 -4.69 -3.66
N ALA A 62 17.61 -3.44 -4.08
CA ALA A 62 18.44 -2.82 -5.12
C ALA A 62 19.89 -2.65 -4.66
N GLU A 63 20.10 -2.25 -3.40
CA GLU A 63 21.46 -2.12 -2.85
C GLU A 63 22.18 -3.46 -2.79
N GLN A 64 21.47 -4.52 -2.38
CA GLN A 64 22.04 -5.86 -2.34
C GLN A 64 22.37 -6.40 -3.73
N GLY A 65 21.56 -6.05 -4.72
CA GLY A 65 21.76 -6.48 -6.10
C GLY A 65 22.70 -5.60 -6.91
N GLY A 66 23.08 -4.43 -6.40
CA GLY A 66 23.93 -3.48 -7.12
C GLY A 66 23.30 -2.89 -8.35
N VAL A 67 21.97 -2.79 -8.41
CA VAL A 67 21.20 -2.29 -9.55
C VAL A 67 20.36 -1.10 -9.15
N PRO A 68 19.97 -0.22 -10.10
CA PRO A 68 19.03 0.85 -9.79
C PRO A 68 17.69 0.27 -9.33
N PRO A 69 17.02 0.90 -8.35
CA PRO A 69 15.72 0.39 -7.89
C PRO A 69 14.64 0.53 -8.96
N PRO A 70 13.86 -0.53 -9.22
CA PRO A 70 12.68 -0.40 -10.06
C PRO A 70 11.59 0.40 -9.32
N PRO A 71 10.56 0.89 -10.03
CA PRO A 71 9.53 1.69 -9.37
C PRO A 71 8.65 0.88 -8.44
N VAL A 72 8.21 1.54 -7.37
CA VAL A 72 7.08 1.10 -6.56
C VAL A 72 5.81 1.46 -7.32
N ARG A 73 4.80 0.61 -7.29
CA ARG A 73 3.53 0.88 -7.95
C ARG A 73 2.42 1.07 -6.94
N ILE A 74 1.62 2.11 -7.14
CA ILE A 74 0.38 2.31 -6.41
C ILE A 74 -0.75 2.39 -7.42
N SER A 75 -1.83 1.66 -7.16
CA SER A 75 -2.97 1.63 -8.08
C SER A 75 -4.28 1.64 -7.33
N THR A 76 -5.31 2.14 -7.98
CA THR A 76 -6.70 1.98 -7.55
C THR A 76 -7.46 1.27 -8.65
N ARG A 77 -8.48 0.50 -8.25
CA ARG A 77 -9.32 -0.22 -9.20
C ARG A 77 -10.73 -0.35 -8.65
N TRP A 78 -11.69 -0.11 -9.51
CA TRP A 78 -13.10 -0.35 -9.21
C TRP A 78 -13.51 -1.73 -9.71
N SER A 79 -14.07 -2.53 -8.82
CA SER A 79 -14.68 -3.80 -9.18
C SER A 79 -16.19 -3.68 -9.08
N ALA A 80 -16.87 -3.60 -10.21
CA ALA A 80 -18.33 -3.48 -10.24
C ALA A 80 -18.99 -4.76 -9.73
N SER A 81 -18.42 -5.92 -10.04
CA SER A 81 -18.99 -7.21 -9.59
C SER A 81 -18.89 -7.37 -8.07
N ALA A 82 -17.77 -6.96 -7.47
CA ALA A 82 -17.57 -7.05 -6.03
C ALA A 82 -18.10 -5.82 -5.27
N GLN A 83 -18.41 -4.72 -5.98
CA GLN A 83 -18.76 -3.43 -5.37
C GLN A 83 -17.70 -2.97 -4.39
N ARG A 84 -16.44 -2.95 -4.86
CA ARG A 84 -15.29 -2.59 -4.02
C ARG A 84 -14.35 -1.65 -4.77
N VAL A 85 -13.80 -0.70 -4.02
CA VAL A 85 -12.66 0.13 -4.47
C VAL A 85 -11.41 -0.47 -3.86
N ARG A 86 -10.45 -0.84 -4.69
CA ARG A 86 -9.24 -1.51 -4.22
C ARG A 86 -8.03 -0.60 -4.41
N LEU A 87 -7.29 -0.39 -3.32
CA LEU A 87 -6.01 0.31 -3.32
C LEU A 87 -4.91 -0.73 -3.17
N THR A 88 -3.91 -0.71 -4.05
CA THR A 88 -2.82 -1.67 -4.03
C THR A 88 -1.48 -0.95 -4.12
N VAL A 89 -0.54 -1.33 -3.26
CA VAL A 89 0.86 -0.87 -3.32
C VAL A 89 1.74 -2.10 -3.48
N SER A 90 2.54 -2.12 -4.55
CA SER A 90 3.43 -3.23 -4.89
C SER A 90 4.88 -2.75 -4.87
N ASP A 91 5.76 -3.54 -4.27
CA ASP A 91 7.18 -3.25 -4.24
C ASP A 91 7.99 -4.31 -5.00
N CYS A 92 9.28 -4.04 -5.14
CA CYS A 92 10.25 -4.96 -5.74
C CYS A 92 11.33 -5.30 -4.71
N GLY A 93 10.93 -5.46 -3.47
CA GLY A 93 11.81 -5.84 -2.38
C GLY A 93 11.96 -7.36 -2.25
N PRO A 94 12.53 -7.83 -1.16
CA PRO A 94 12.76 -9.26 -0.95
C PRO A 94 11.51 -10.04 -0.57
N GLY A 95 10.38 -9.36 -0.35
CA GLY A 95 9.18 -10.00 0.19
C GLY A 95 9.33 -10.31 1.68
N PHE A 96 8.43 -11.12 2.19
CA PHE A 96 8.43 -11.50 3.60
C PHE A 96 8.61 -13.01 3.73
N PRO A 97 9.43 -13.48 4.70
CA PRO A 97 9.43 -14.91 5.04
C PRO A 97 8.03 -15.34 5.50
N PRO A 98 7.65 -16.60 5.30
CA PRO A 98 6.30 -17.07 5.65
C PRO A 98 5.90 -16.78 7.10
N HIS A 99 6.81 -16.94 8.06
CA HIS A 99 6.50 -16.69 9.47
C HIS A 99 6.27 -15.21 9.78
N ILE A 100 6.93 -14.31 9.05
CA ILE A 100 6.72 -12.87 9.19
C ILE A 100 5.45 -12.45 8.45
N LEU A 101 5.19 -13.05 7.29
CA LEU A 101 4.01 -12.75 6.49
C LEU A 101 2.71 -12.94 7.29
N GLN A 102 2.64 -13.99 8.10
CA GLN A 102 1.49 -14.27 8.95
C GLN A 102 1.30 -13.25 10.08
N ARG A 103 2.37 -12.55 10.46
CA ARG A 103 2.39 -11.66 11.62
C ARG A 103 2.67 -10.21 11.25
N ALA A 104 2.67 -9.87 9.95
CA ALA A 104 3.14 -8.58 9.46
C ALA A 104 2.35 -7.39 10.01
N PHE A 105 1.09 -7.60 10.41
CA PHE A 105 0.24 -6.55 10.95
C PHE A 105 0.29 -6.44 12.47
N GLU A 106 1.04 -7.30 13.15
CA GLU A 106 1.22 -7.18 14.59
C GLU A 106 2.25 -6.09 14.88
N PRO A 107 2.08 -5.34 16.01
CA PRO A 107 3.06 -4.33 16.39
C PRO A 107 4.45 -4.94 16.61
N TYR A 108 5.47 -4.18 16.25
CA TYR A 108 6.89 -4.51 16.46
C TYR A 108 7.42 -5.67 15.62
N VAL A 109 6.65 -6.14 14.62
CA VAL A 109 7.13 -7.14 13.66
C VAL A 109 7.70 -6.41 12.45
N THR A 110 8.98 -6.58 12.17
CA THR A 110 9.64 -5.93 11.04
C THR A 110 10.90 -6.68 10.64
N THR A 111 11.21 -6.65 9.33
CA THR A 111 12.49 -7.11 8.79
C THR A 111 13.44 -5.95 8.53
N LYS A 112 13.01 -4.71 8.76
CA LYS A 112 13.81 -3.51 8.49
C LYS A 112 14.78 -3.26 9.65
N PRO A 113 16.08 -3.00 9.36
CA PRO A 113 17.06 -2.76 10.44
C PRO A 113 16.72 -1.57 11.33
N ARG A 114 16.01 -0.56 10.80
CA ARG A 114 15.63 0.65 11.53
C ARG A 114 14.12 0.78 11.69
N GLY A 115 13.38 -0.27 11.37
CA GLY A 115 11.92 -0.25 11.45
C GLY A 115 11.45 -0.45 12.88
N THR A 116 10.40 0.25 13.27
CA THR A 116 9.75 0.07 14.57
C THR A 116 8.80 -1.11 14.57
N GLY A 117 8.40 -1.61 13.39
CA GLY A 117 7.39 -2.64 13.25
C GLY A 117 5.96 -2.14 13.48
N LEU A 118 5.76 -0.81 13.47
CA LEU A 118 4.45 -0.22 13.72
C LEU A 118 3.71 0.22 12.45
N GLY A 119 4.42 0.38 11.32
CA GLY A 119 3.83 0.90 10.08
C GLY A 119 2.64 0.10 9.59
N LEU A 120 2.79 -1.21 9.45
CA LEU A 120 1.70 -2.08 8.99
C LEU A 120 0.62 -2.28 10.07
N ALA A 121 1.00 -2.26 11.35
CA ALA A 121 0.01 -2.32 12.44
C ALA A 121 -0.91 -1.11 12.43
N VAL A 122 -0.37 0.08 12.17
CA VAL A 122 -1.17 1.31 12.04
C VAL A 122 -2.10 1.21 10.85
N VAL A 123 -1.61 0.72 9.71
CA VAL A 123 -2.43 0.52 8.51
C VAL A 123 -3.58 -0.44 8.80
N LYS A 124 -3.31 -1.55 9.48
CA LYS A 124 -4.34 -2.53 9.86
C LYS A 124 -5.40 -1.90 10.76
N LYS A 125 -4.98 -1.11 11.75
CA LYS A 125 -5.92 -0.43 12.65
C LYS A 125 -6.84 0.52 11.89
N ILE A 126 -6.26 1.33 11.01
CA ILE A 126 -7.04 2.28 10.20
C ILE A 126 -7.98 1.55 9.25
N ALA A 127 -7.52 0.46 8.62
CA ALA A 127 -8.34 -0.36 7.75
C ALA A 127 -9.55 -0.91 8.52
N ASP A 128 -9.33 -1.44 9.72
CA ASP A 128 -10.40 -1.97 10.55
C ASP A 128 -11.42 -0.89 10.92
N GLU A 129 -10.97 0.30 11.27
CA GLU A 129 -11.85 1.44 11.58
C GLU A 129 -12.69 1.87 10.38
N HIS A 130 -12.18 1.66 9.17
CA HIS A 130 -12.89 1.97 7.92
C HIS A 130 -13.65 0.77 7.36
N ARG A 131 -13.69 -0.35 8.07
CA ARG A 131 -14.30 -1.60 7.61
C ARG A 131 -13.73 -2.05 6.26
N ALA A 132 -12.49 -1.71 6.01
CA ALA A 132 -11.77 -2.13 4.82
C ALA A 132 -11.13 -3.49 5.06
N ARG A 133 -11.02 -4.27 3.99
CA ARG A 133 -10.25 -5.51 4.03
C ARG A 133 -8.81 -5.19 3.67
N ILE A 134 -7.88 -5.81 4.37
CA ILE A 134 -6.46 -5.65 4.07
C ILE A 134 -5.84 -7.02 3.81
N ASP A 135 -4.97 -7.08 2.83
CA ASP A 135 -4.31 -8.31 2.41
C ASP A 135 -2.84 -8.03 2.09
N LEU A 136 -1.97 -8.93 2.49
CA LEU A 136 -0.54 -8.86 2.22
C LEU A 136 -0.10 -10.17 1.61
N VAL A 137 0.49 -10.10 0.42
CA VAL A 137 1.01 -11.28 -0.28
C VAL A 137 2.39 -10.98 -0.83
N ASN A 138 3.20 -12.03 -0.97
CA ASN A 138 4.43 -11.94 -1.76
C ASN A 138 4.06 -12.08 -3.24
N ARG A 139 4.70 -11.26 -4.09
CA ARG A 139 4.59 -11.42 -5.54
C ARG A 139 5.59 -12.47 -6.00
N VAL A 140 5.09 -13.50 -6.63
CA VAL A 140 5.91 -14.62 -7.08
C VAL A 140 5.85 -14.74 -8.60
N GLU A 141 6.99 -14.77 -9.26
CA GLU A 141 7.13 -14.98 -10.69
C GLU A 141 8.12 -16.12 -10.92
N ASP A 142 7.71 -17.12 -11.67
CA ASP A 142 8.54 -18.31 -11.97
C ASP A 142 9.12 -18.97 -10.71
N GLY A 143 8.31 -19.03 -9.64
CA GLY A 143 8.71 -19.63 -8.38
C GLY A 143 9.62 -18.78 -7.51
N VAL A 144 9.92 -17.55 -7.93
CA VAL A 144 10.81 -16.62 -7.21
C VAL A 144 10.01 -15.43 -6.67
N VAL A 145 10.25 -15.08 -5.41
CA VAL A 145 9.64 -13.90 -4.81
C VAL A 145 10.29 -12.65 -5.40
N LYS A 146 9.46 -11.78 -5.99
CA LYS A 146 9.89 -10.55 -6.63
C LYS A 146 9.52 -9.28 -5.86
N GLY A 147 8.83 -9.43 -4.75
CA GLY A 147 8.40 -8.32 -3.92
C GLY A 147 7.19 -8.67 -3.10
N ALA A 148 6.60 -7.67 -2.48
CA ALA A 148 5.37 -7.81 -1.71
C ALA A 148 4.30 -6.87 -2.24
N GLN A 149 3.06 -7.17 -1.91
CA GLN A 149 1.91 -6.39 -2.32
C GLN A 149 0.93 -6.28 -1.17
N VAL A 150 0.55 -5.06 -0.83
CA VAL A 150 -0.48 -4.78 0.17
C VAL A 150 -1.69 -4.20 -0.55
N SER A 151 -2.87 -4.74 -0.26
CA SER A 151 -4.12 -4.28 -0.85
C SER A 151 -5.13 -3.94 0.24
N LEU A 152 -5.82 -2.81 0.08
CA LEU A 152 -6.98 -2.45 0.88
C LEU A 152 -8.20 -2.39 -0.02
N SER A 153 -9.33 -2.90 0.46
CA SER A 153 -10.57 -2.95 -0.28
C SER A 153 -11.67 -2.26 0.51
N PHE A 154 -12.27 -1.24 -0.09
CA PHE A 154 -13.28 -0.39 0.52
C PHE A 154 -14.63 -0.58 -0.17
N ALA A 155 -15.72 -0.52 0.62
CA ALA A 155 -17.05 -0.39 0.05
C ALA A 155 -17.25 1.04 -0.47
N PRO A 156 -18.00 1.25 -1.56
CA PRO A 156 -18.32 2.60 -1.99
C PRO A 156 -19.23 3.27 -0.97
N GLU A 157 -19.22 4.60 -0.92
CA GLU A 157 -20.03 5.37 0.01
C GLU A 157 -21.51 4.98 -0.07
N SER A 158 -22.02 4.78 -1.28
CA SER A 158 -23.42 4.44 -1.49
C SER A 158 -23.84 3.13 -0.81
N ALA A 159 -22.92 2.18 -0.63
CA ALA A 159 -23.18 0.92 0.05
C ALA A 159 -23.16 1.07 1.57
N VAL A 160 -22.43 2.06 2.09
CA VAL A 160 -22.31 2.31 3.54
C VAL A 160 -23.52 3.11 4.06
N ALA A 161 -24.17 3.87 3.20
CA ALA A 161 -25.32 4.73 3.56
C ALA A 161 -26.59 3.94 3.89
N LEU A 162 -26.59 2.65 3.71
CA LEU A 162 -27.69 1.77 4.12
C LEU A 162 -27.47 1.29 5.56
#